data_3c1c35444b3b9e8b8d1d8509d7607751
#
_entry.id   3c1c35444b3b9e8b8d1d8509d7607751
#
_cell.length_a   1.000
_cell.length_b   1.000
_cell.length_c   1.000
_cell.angle_alpha   90.00
_cell.angle_beta   90.00
_cell.angle_gamma   90.00
#
_symmetry.space_group_name_H-M   'P 1'
#
loop_
_entity.id
_entity.type
_entity.pdbx_description
1 polymer ?
#
loop_
_entity_poly.entity_id
_entity_poly.type
_entity_poly.pdbx_seq_one_letter_code
_entity_poly.pdbx_strand_id
1 'polypeptide(L)'
;MKYGKLLNEADMAKARDAFYLLDKNPDGTPRIFFENAGGSLRLKAAADCFHKLDMIPDCDGRKHPLAVELKNLVHKAEDDVRVIFNVKGGSIATGLTASQLMFSMVETVVKNILGTNVVTTVLEHPSSYDSSEHFAATTGKELRVAPSDMLTGGCEVDAICDLIDENTCLLNVMYASNISGAIMDIPAIVKKARSIKPDIYITVDAVQHAPHAVMDLSELDIDGVNFAPYKFFGVRGFGVAWLSDRLSVLPHARLTQKPENFWGLGSDAPAQYAMISSILDYVCSFADNKNGTRREQFVEGMNKLELQERALLHYMLEGTANVPGLRHIEGVTVYNDNPDLTRRDLILAIGFDNLTPTQATAEYVKRGIVVFDRVDTSLYSVRMLHSFGLKGIVRVSPLHCHNLDDVETYLKVTQELTKL
;
A
#
# COMPACT_ATOMS: atom_id res chain seq x y z
N MET A 1 -10.26 13.28 13.32
CA MET A 1 -11.44 13.99 12.77
C MET A 1 -12.20 13.04 11.86
N LYS A 2 -13.51 12.81 12.12
CA LYS A 2 -14.33 11.81 11.42
C LYS A 2 -14.34 11.99 9.89
N TYR A 3 -14.41 13.21 9.40
CA TYR A 3 -14.52 13.54 7.97
C TYR A 3 -13.25 14.14 7.36
N GLY A 4 -12.14 14.00 8.05
CA GLY A 4 -10.87 14.56 7.60
C GLY A 4 -10.76 16.07 7.79
N LYS A 5 -9.72 16.64 7.18
CA LYS A 5 -9.45 18.09 7.13
C LYS A 5 -8.60 18.38 5.91
N LEU A 6 -9.06 19.31 5.08
CA LEU A 6 -8.29 19.76 3.93
C LEU A 6 -6.98 20.44 4.35
N LEU A 7 -5.95 20.25 3.56
CA LEU A 7 -4.70 21.01 3.66
C LEU A 7 -4.99 22.50 3.47
N ASN A 8 -4.23 23.35 4.16
CA ASN A 8 -4.24 24.78 3.88
C ASN A 8 -3.67 25.07 2.47
N GLU A 9 -3.86 26.27 1.95
CA GLU A 9 -3.44 26.66 0.60
C GLU A 9 -1.95 26.44 0.34
N ALA A 10 -1.10 26.78 1.33
CA ALA A 10 0.36 26.62 1.21
C ALA A 10 0.79 25.15 1.16
N ASP A 11 0.22 24.31 2.03
CA ASP A 11 0.50 22.88 2.03
C ASP A 11 -0.08 22.17 0.78
N MET A 12 -1.25 22.60 0.30
CA MET A 12 -1.83 22.09 -0.95
C MET A 12 -0.97 22.47 -2.16
N ALA A 13 -0.54 23.74 -2.26
CA ALA A 13 0.36 24.17 -3.34
C ALA A 13 1.67 23.37 -3.33
N LYS A 14 2.27 23.17 -2.15
CA LYS A 14 3.45 22.32 -1.96
C LYS A 14 3.20 20.87 -2.40
N ALA A 15 2.07 20.28 -1.99
CA ALA A 15 1.73 18.90 -2.38
C ALA A 15 1.56 18.78 -3.89
N ARG A 16 0.85 19.71 -4.54
CA ARG A 16 0.64 19.68 -5.99
C ARG A 16 1.92 19.86 -6.77
N ASP A 17 2.79 20.81 -6.36
CA ASP A 17 4.07 21.03 -7.05
C ASP A 17 5.04 19.86 -6.90
N ALA A 18 4.91 19.02 -5.89
CA ALA A 18 5.86 17.95 -5.60
C ALA A 18 5.83 16.80 -6.60
N PHE A 19 4.79 16.64 -7.42
CA PHE A 19 4.62 15.46 -8.28
C PHE A 19 4.82 15.76 -9.76
N TYR A 20 5.45 14.81 -10.47
CA TYR A 20 5.48 14.79 -11.91
C TYR A 20 4.13 14.40 -12.49
N LEU A 21 3.74 15.07 -13.57
CA LEU A 21 2.56 14.70 -14.36
C LEU A 21 1.26 14.62 -13.54
N LEU A 22 1.06 15.47 -12.54
CA LEU A 22 -0.15 15.48 -11.71
C LEU A 22 -1.39 15.84 -12.53
N ASP A 23 -1.32 16.94 -13.29
CA ASP A 23 -2.43 17.60 -13.98
C ASP A 23 -2.35 17.53 -15.52
N LYS A 24 -1.35 16.82 -16.05
CA LYS A 24 -1.11 16.70 -17.51
C LYS A 24 -0.49 15.37 -17.89
N ASN A 25 -0.77 14.92 -19.08
CA ASN A 25 -0.11 13.81 -19.74
C ASN A 25 1.30 14.22 -20.22
N PRO A 26 2.17 13.25 -20.62
CA PRO A 26 3.49 13.55 -21.19
C PRO A 26 3.46 14.44 -22.44
N ASP A 27 2.38 14.43 -23.20
CA ASP A 27 2.15 15.28 -24.37
C ASP A 27 1.63 16.69 -24.02
N GLY A 28 1.43 16.99 -22.73
CA GLY A 28 0.95 18.26 -22.22
C GLY A 28 -0.58 18.41 -22.15
N THR A 29 -1.34 17.45 -22.65
CA THR A 29 -2.82 17.49 -22.53
C THR A 29 -3.27 17.39 -21.06
N PRO A 30 -4.32 18.13 -20.63
CA PRO A 30 -4.80 18.09 -19.25
C PRO A 30 -5.28 16.69 -18.86
N ARG A 31 -5.06 16.31 -17.59
CA ARG A 31 -5.64 15.11 -17.00
C ARG A 31 -5.87 15.24 -15.50
N ILE A 32 -6.76 14.41 -14.97
CA ILE A 32 -6.90 14.10 -13.54
C ILE A 32 -6.53 12.62 -13.38
N PHE A 33 -5.51 12.32 -12.55
CA PHE A 33 -5.00 10.96 -12.40
C PHE A 33 -5.49 10.33 -11.10
N PHE A 34 -6.57 9.55 -11.17
CA PHE A 34 -7.21 8.86 -10.04
C PHE A 34 -6.99 7.33 -10.08
N GLU A 35 -5.80 6.90 -10.56
CA GLU A 35 -5.42 5.47 -10.62
C GLU A 35 -4.17 5.16 -9.77
N ASN A 36 -4.02 5.83 -8.62
CA ASN A 36 -2.82 5.70 -7.78
C ASN A 36 -2.71 4.34 -7.06
N ALA A 37 -3.80 3.63 -6.82
CA ALA A 37 -3.78 2.28 -6.25
C ALA A 37 -3.09 1.25 -7.15
N GLY A 38 -2.95 1.50 -8.46
CA GLY A 38 -2.17 0.70 -9.40
C GLY A 38 -0.69 1.10 -9.49
N GLY A 39 -0.39 2.29 -9.02
CA GLY A 39 0.94 2.88 -8.95
C GLY A 39 0.84 4.39 -8.85
N SER A 40 1.37 4.98 -7.77
CA SER A 40 1.20 6.39 -7.47
C SER A 40 1.89 7.32 -8.47
N LEU A 41 1.45 8.57 -8.51
CA LEU A 41 2.23 9.67 -9.06
C LEU A 41 3.66 9.66 -8.51
N ARG A 42 4.62 10.13 -9.30
CA ARG A 42 6.03 10.14 -8.93
C ARG A 42 6.41 11.44 -8.24
N LEU A 43 6.89 11.34 -7.01
CA LEU A 43 7.50 12.47 -6.30
C LEU A 43 8.76 12.93 -7.04
N LYS A 44 8.83 14.20 -7.43
CA LYS A 44 9.97 14.78 -8.16
C LYS A 44 11.28 14.53 -7.41
N ALA A 45 11.33 14.86 -6.12
CA ALA A 45 12.53 14.68 -5.30
C ALA A 45 13.02 13.22 -5.27
N ALA A 46 12.10 12.24 -5.22
CA ALA A 46 12.45 10.82 -5.20
C ALA A 46 12.95 10.34 -6.56
N ALA A 47 12.28 10.71 -7.66
CA ALA A 47 12.66 10.32 -9.00
C ALA A 47 13.99 10.95 -9.42
N ASP A 48 14.20 12.23 -9.11
CA ASP A 48 15.42 12.96 -9.45
C ASP A 48 16.62 12.48 -8.62
N CYS A 49 16.41 12.19 -7.32
CA CYS A 49 17.42 11.59 -6.47
C CYS A 49 17.84 10.22 -7.00
N PHE A 50 16.87 9.37 -7.35
CA PHE A 50 17.14 8.07 -7.97
C PHE A 50 17.96 8.23 -9.24
N HIS A 51 17.50 9.03 -10.21
CA HIS A 51 18.18 9.23 -11.49
C HIS A 51 19.62 9.75 -11.32
N LYS A 52 19.80 10.73 -10.43
CA LYS A 52 21.12 11.31 -10.15
C LYS A 52 22.12 10.29 -9.62
N LEU A 53 21.68 9.44 -8.68
CA LEU A 53 22.56 8.46 -8.03
C LEU A 53 22.80 7.22 -8.88
N ASP A 54 21.82 6.81 -9.69
CA ASP A 54 21.95 5.65 -10.59
C ASP A 54 22.98 5.84 -11.71
N MET A 55 23.34 7.11 -12.01
CA MET A 55 24.43 7.44 -12.94
C MET A 55 25.82 7.28 -12.33
N ILE A 56 25.95 7.06 -11.02
CA ILE A 56 27.22 6.88 -10.33
C ILE A 56 27.63 5.40 -10.42
N PRO A 57 28.76 5.06 -11.08
CA PRO A 57 29.14 3.66 -11.28
C PRO A 57 29.80 3.02 -10.06
N ASP A 58 29.99 3.79 -8.99
CA ASP A 58 30.72 3.35 -7.80
C ASP A 58 29.88 2.37 -6.96
N CYS A 59 30.57 1.40 -6.35
CA CYS A 59 29.96 0.45 -5.44
C CYS A 59 30.15 0.89 -3.99
N ASP A 60 29.12 0.78 -3.19
CA ASP A 60 29.07 1.11 -1.76
C ASP A 60 30.07 0.31 -0.89
N GLY A 61 30.47 -0.88 -1.32
CA GLY A 61 31.42 -1.74 -0.60
C GLY A 61 32.92 -1.36 -0.75
N ARG A 62 33.24 -0.19 -1.32
CA ARG A 62 34.63 0.28 -1.50
C ARG A 62 35.02 1.25 -0.36
N LYS A 63 36.34 1.62 -0.30
CA LYS A 63 36.92 2.41 0.80
C LYS A 63 37.17 3.88 0.45
N HIS A 64 36.98 4.28 -0.80
CA HIS A 64 37.14 5.69 -1.20
C HIS A 64 35.92 6.53 -0.75
N PRO A 65 36.07 7.86 -0.61
CA PRO A 65 35.06 8.71 0.03
C PRO A 65 33.65 8.58 -0.56
N LEU A 66 33.52 8.54 -1.89
CA LEU A 66 32.20 8.42 -2.56
C LEU A 66 31.51 7.09 -2.22
N ALA A 67 32.24 5.98 -2.20
CA ALA A 67 31.69 4.69 -1.84
C ALA A 67 31.20 4.65 -0.37
N VAL A 68 31.92 5.31 0.53
CA VAL A 68 31.49 5.47 1.93
C VAL A 68 30.22 6.31 2.02
N GLU A 69 30.11 7.38 1.24
CA GLU A 69 28.90 8.20 1.14
C GLU A 69 27.70 7.38 0.66
N LEU A 70 27.86 6.61 -0.43
CA LEU A 70 26.80 5.73 -0.96
C LEU A 70 26.34 4.71 0.10
N LYS A 71 27.28 4.12 0.85
CA LYS A 71 26.95 3.20 1.94
C LYS A 71 26.16 3.90 3.06
N ASN A 72 26.52 5.13 3.39
CA ASN A 72 25.78 5.91 4.41
C ASN A 72 24.34 6.21 3.93
N LEU A 73 24.12 6.43 2.64
CA LEU A 73 22.77 6.58 2.07
C LEU A 73 21.94 5.31 2.25
N VAL A 74 22.53 4.13 2.05
CA VAL A 74 21.86 2.84 2.28
C VAL A 74 21.45 2.72 3.74
N HIS A 75 22.37 2.90 4.69
CA HIS A 75 22.06 2.82 6.11
C HIS A 75 21.01 3.83 6.57
N LYS A 76 21.10 5.08 6.08
CA LYS A 76 20.07 6.09 6.36
C LYS A 76 18.69 5.62 5.90
N ALA A 77 18.59 5.04 4.72
CA ALA A 77 17.31 4.56 4.20
C ALA A 77 16.77 3.35 4.96
N GLU A 78 17.63 2.44 5.43
CA GLU A 78 17.22 1.36 6.33
C GLU A 78 16.64 1.90 7.65
N ASP A 79 17.25 2.95 8.21
CA ASP A 79 16.73 3.64 9.39
C ASP A 79 15.40 4.35 9.07
N ASP A 80 15.28 4.94 7.89
CA ASP A 80 14.03 5.55 7.42
C ASP A 80 12.89 4.54 7.23
N VAL A 81 13.20 3.31 6.78
CA VAL A 81 12.20 2.22 6.76
C VAL A 81 11.75 1.87 8.18
N ARG A 82 12.68 1.83 9.16
CA ARG A 82 12.32 1.62 10.57
C ARG A 82 11.45 2.77 11.11
N VAL A 83 11.72 4.00 10.68
CA VAL A 83 10.86 5.16 11.00
C VAL A 83 9.46 4.99 10.42
N ILE A 84 9.32 4.56 9.15
CA ILE A 84 8.01 4.35 8.52
C ILE A 84 7.16 3.36 9.33
N PHE A 85 7.74 2.24 9.74
CA PHE A 85 7.03 1.17 10.44
C PHE A 85 7.00 1.34 11.98
N ASN A 86 7.78 2.26 12.53
CA ASN A 86 8.04 2.40 13.98
C ASN A 86 8.55 1.10 14.61
N VAL A 87 9.56 0.51 14.02
CA VAL A 87 10.17 -0.74 14.50
C VAL A 87 11.60 -0.53 14.96
N LYS A 88 12.06 -1.37 15.88
CA LYS A 88 13.45 -1.43 16.35
C LYS A 88 14.02 -2.81 16.06
N GLY A 89 15.32 -2.88 15.80
CA GLY A 89 15.96 -4.17 15.47
C GLY A 89 15.47 -4.74 14.15
N GLY A 90 15.54 -6.05 14.03
CA GLY A 90 15.19 -6.77 12.83
C GLY A 90 16.07 -6.47 11.62
N SER A 91 15.76 -7.06 10.50
CA SER A 91 16.49 -6.87 9.24
C SER A 91 15.63 -6.14 8.21
N ILE A 92 16.26 -5.27 7.43
CA ILE A 92 15.64 -4.70 6.23
C ILE A 92 16.04 -5.56 5.04
N ALA A 93 15.05 -6.09 4.35
CA ALA A 93 15.22 -6.85 3.12
C ALA A 93 14.75 -6.03 1.93
N THR A 94 15.49 -6.13 0.83
CA THR A 94 15.14 -5.47 -0.44
C THR A 94 15.13 -6.48 -1.58
N GLY A 95 14.37 -6.19 -2.61
CA GLY A 95 14.25 -7.02 -3.79
C GLY A 95 13.72 -6.24 -4.98
N LEU A 96 13.63 -6.87 -6.14
CA LEU A 96 13.13 -6.24 -7.36
C LEU A 96 11.64 -5.85 -7.24
N THR A 97 10.88 -6.50 -6.38
CA THR A 97 9.46 -6.21 -6.13
C THR A 97 9.06 -6.58 -4.70
N ALA A 98 8.04 -5.92 -4.16
CA ALA A 98 7.41 -6.35 -2.92
C ALA A 98 6.82 -7.78 -3.04
N SER A 99 6.37 -8.19 -4.24
CA SER A 99 5.89 -9.54 -4.51
C SER A 99 6.97 -10.61 -4.30
N GLN A 100 8.20 -10.35 -4.78
CA GLN A 100 9.32 -11.25 -4.54
C GLN A 100 9.61 -11.42 -3.05
N LEU A 101 9.59 -10.32 -2.30
CA LEU A 101 9.82 -10.35 -0.85
C LEU A 101 8.71 -11.11 -0.12
N MET A 102 7.45 -10.90 -0.50
CA MET A 102 6.33 -11.65 0.07
C MET A 102 6.48 -13.17 -0.19
N PHE A 103 6.79 -13.57 -1.43
CA PHE A 103 7.09 -14.97 -1.74
C PHE A 103 8.22 -15.51 -0.87
N SER A 104 9.30 -14.76 -0.70
CA SER A 104 10.46 -15.18 0.11
C SER A 104 10.11 -15.30 1.59
N MET A 105 9.34 -14.37 2.16
CA MET A 105 8.90 -14.42 3.56
C MET A 105 7.99 -15.64 3.82
N VAL A 106 6.97 -15.82 2.97
CA VAL A 106 6.02 -16.93 3.09
C VAL A 106 6.74 -18.26 2.90
N GLU A 107 7.60 -18.40 1.88
CA GLU A 107 8.43 -19.59 1.65
C GLU A 107 9.24 -19.96 2.89
N THR A 108 9.94 -18.96 3.43
CA THR A 108 10.83 -19.16 4.58
C THR A 108 10.06 -19.66 5.79
N VAL A 109 8.92 -19.07 6.12
CA VAL A 109 8.12 -19.52 7.26
C VAL A 109 7.53 -20.90 6.99
N VAL A 110 6.84 -21.09 5.88
CA VAL A 110 6.07 -22.31 5.60
C VAL A 110 6.96 -23.54 5.48
N LYS A 111 8.19 -23.38 4.96
CA LYS A 111 9.16 -24.48 4.85
C LYS A 111 9.88 -24.83 6.15
N ASN A 112 10.07 -23.87 7.04
CA ASN A 112 10.89 -24.07 8.25
C ASN A 112 10.06 -24.27 9.53
N ILE A 113 8.81 -23.82 9.56
CA ILE A 113 7.98 -23.88 10.76
C ILE A 113 7.06 -25.09 10.71
N LEU A 114 7.06 -25.85 11.79
CA LEU A 114 6.16 -26.99 11.95
C LEU A 114 4.71 -26.51 12.04
N GLY A 115 3.83 -27.29 11.46
CA GLY A 115 2.40 -26.99 11.45
C GLY A 115 1.70 -27.66 10.26
N THR A 116 0.39 -27.67 10.27
CA THR A 116 -0.44 -28.34 9.25
C THR A 116 -1.20 -27.36 8.37
N ASN A 117 -1.23 -26.06 8.71
CA ASN A 117 -1.99 -25.10 7.94
C ASN A 117 -1.37 -23.69 7.92
N VAL A 118 -1.79 -22.93 6.92
CA VAL A 118 -1.52 -21.50 6.69
C VAL A 118 -2.86 -20.79 6.61
N VAL A 119 -2.99 -19.63 7.26
CA VAL A 119 -4.20 -18.79 7.22
C VAL A 119 -3.92 -17.53 6.42
N THR A 120 -4.86 -17.17 5.55
CA THR A 120 -4.83 -15.94 4.74
C THR A 120 -6.24 -15.42 4.49
N THR A 121 -6.41 -14.33 3.71
CA THR A 121 -7.73 -13.82 3.36
C THR A 121 -8.02 -13.92 1.85
N VAL A 122 -9.32 -13.91 1.51
CA VAL A 122 -9.76 -13.90 0.11
C VAL A 122 -9.42 -12.59 -0.60
N LEU A 123 -9.11 -11.52 0.12
CA LEU A 123 -8.85 -10.20 -0.43
C LEU A 123 -7.37 -9.92 -0.73
N GLU A 124 -6.46 -10.83 -0.37
CA GLU A 124 -5.03 -10.65 -0.57
C GLU A 124 -4.67 -10.32 -2.03
N HIS A 125 -3.66 -9.47 -2.21
CA HIS A 125 -3.03 -9.34 -3.52
C HIS A 125 -2.49 -10.70 -3.98
N PRO A 126 -2.48 -11.03 -5.29
CA PRO A 126 -1.94 -12.31 -5.77
C PRO A 126 -0.56 -12.68 -5.20
N SER A 127 0.33 -11.72 -4.97
CA SER A 127 1.63 -12.01 -4.34
C SER A 127 1.53 -12.63 -2.95
N SER A 128 0.57 -12.22 -2.13
CA SER A 128 0.33 -12.78 -0.80
C SER A 128 -0.47 -14.08 -0.88
N TYR A 129 -1.54 -14.08 -1.67
CA TYR A 129 -2.41 -15.25 -1.80
C TYR A 129 -1.70 -16.42 -2.46
N ASP A 130 -1.14 -16.21 -3.67
CA ASP A 130 -0.53 -17.28 -4.48
C ASP A 130 0.73 -17.83 -3.80
N SER A 131 1.50 -17.01 -3.07
CA SER A 131 2.62 -17.51 -2.27
C SER A 131 2.14 -18.41 -1.13
N SER A 132 1.07 -18.03 -0.43
CA SER A 132 0.48 -18.82 0.65
C SER A 132 -0.07 -20.15 0.11
N GLU A 133 -0.80 -20.13 -1.01
CA GLU A 133 -1.34 -21.32 -1.67
C GLU A 133 -0.21 -22.25 -2.18
N HIS A 134 0.76 -21.68 -2.90
CA HIS A 134 1.86 -22.45 -3.48
C HIS A 134 2.69 -23.16 -2.40
N PHE A 135 3.12 -22.44 -1.37
CA PHE A 135 3.98 -23.04 -0.35
C PHE A 135 3.20 -23.94 0.62
N ALA A 136 1.93 -23.67 0.90
CA ALA A 136 1.09 -24.63 1.62
C ALA A 136 0.99 -25.94 0.83
N ALA A 137 0.64 -25.90 -0.45
CA ALA A 137 0.51 -27.08 -1.30
C ALA A 137 1.83 -27.87 -1.41
N THR A 138 2.96 -27.18 -1.66
CA THR A 138 4.26 -27.85 -1.85
C THR A 138 4.84 -28.44 -0.57
N THR A 139 4.35 -28.02 0.61
CA THR A 139 4.73 -28.57 1.91
C THR A 139 3.67 -29.49 2.53
N GLY A 140 2.57 -29.78 1.81
CA GLY A 140 1.48 -30.64 2.28
C GLY A 140 0.65 -30.02 3.40
N LYS A 141 0.63 -28.68 3.52
CA LYS A 141 -0.17 -27.94 4.50
C LYS A 141 -1.50 -27.48 3.89
N GLU A 142 -2.52 -27.38 4.72
CA GLU A 142 -3.82 -26.81 4.35
C GLU A 142 -3.72 -25.30 4.21
N LEU A 143 -4.32 -24.71 3.16
CA LEU A 143 -4.57 -23.28 3.07
C LEU A 143 -5.99 -22.99 3.58
N ARG A 144 -6.12 -22.16 4.59
CA ARG A 144 -7.38 -21.69 5.14
C ARG A 144 -7.58 -20.22 4.77
N VAL A 145 -8.72 -19.90 4.17
CA VAL A 145 -8.97 -18.58 3.58
C VAL A 145 -10.16 -17.91 4.25
N ALA A 146 -9.92 -16.79 4.92
CA ALA A 146 -10.97 -16.00 5.55
C ALA A 146 -11.83 -15.29 4.49
N PRO A 147 -13.16 -15.28 4.63
CA PRO A 147 -14.06 -14.60 3.72
C PRO A 147 -14.01 -13.08 3.87
N SER A 148 -14.44 -12.37 2.84
CA SER A 148 -14.65 -10.92 2.89
C SER A 148 -16.03 -10.56 3.47
N ASP A 149 -16.12 -9.37 4.04
CA ASP A 149 -17.38 -8.73 4.39
C ASP A 149 -17.80 -7.77 3.28
N MET A 150 -19.03 -7.95 2.77
CA MET A 150 -19.53 -7.18 1.62
C MET A 150 -19.83 -5.72 1.97
N LEU A 151 -20.17 -5.41 3.22
CA LEU A 151 -20.51 -4.06 3.65
C LEU A 151 -19.24 -3.24 3.90
N THR A 152 -18.32 -3.80 4.69
CA THR A 152 -17.08 -3.09 5.06
C THR A 152 -16.03 -3.13 3.96
N GLY A 153 -16.11 -4.11 3.06
CA GLY A 153 -15.11 -4.33 2.02
C GLY A 153 -13.79 -4.90 2.55
N GLY A 154 -13.76 -5.33 3.81
CA GLY A 154 -12.62 -5.93 4.50
C GLY A 154 -12.85 -7.39 4.86
N CYS A 155 -12.05 -7.90 5.81
CA CYS A 155 -12.26 -9.17 6.47
C CYS A 155 -12.36 -8.93 7.98
N GLU A 156 -13.36 -9.54 8.61
CA GLU A 156 -13.57 -9.38 10.04
C GLU A 156 -12.51 -10.15 10.86
N VAL A 157 -12.13 -9.57 12.01
CA VAL A 157 -11.12 -10.16 12.92
C VAL A 157 -11.47 -11.60 13.29
N ASP A 158 -12.74 -11.83 13.62
CA ASP A 158 -13.20 -13.16 14.01
C ASP A 158 -13.15 -14.14 12.84
N ALA A 159 -13.57 -13.73 11.64
CA ALA A 159 -13.53 -14.56 10.45
C ALA A 159 -12.10 -15.03 10.09
N ILE A 160 -11.09 -14.19 10.36
CA ILE A 160 -9.67 -14.55 10.17
C ILE A 160 -9.20 -15.47 11.29
N CYS A 161 -9.42 -15.07 12.54
CA CYS A 161 -8.81 -15.74 13.69
C CYS A 161 -9.47 -17.08 14.05
N ASP A 162 -10.73 -17.30 13.69
CA ASP A 162 -11.41 -18.58 13.89
C ASP A 162 -10.86 -19.70 12.99
N LEU A 163 -10.05 -19.35 11.98
CA LEU A 163 -9.30 -20.31 11.15
C LEU A 163 -7.96 -20.73 11.76
N ILE A 164 -7.50 -20.07 12.83
CA ILE A 164 -6.23 -20.33 13.49
C ILE A 164 -6.42 -21.42 14.56
N ASP A 165 -5.49 -22.37 14.60
CA ASP A 165 -5.38 -23.38 15.65
C ASP A 165 -3.92 -23.54 16.13
N GLU A 166 -3.67 -24.48 17.05
CA GLU A 166 -2.32 -24.77 17.58
C GLU A 166 -1.33 -25.27 16.52
N ASN A 167 -1.81 -25.69 15.35
CA ASN A 167 -1.00 -26.19 14.25
C ASN A 167 -0.84 -25.19 13.10
N THR A 168 -1.34 -23.96 13.26
CA THR A 168 -1.16 -22.90 12.25
C THR A 168 0.28 -22.39 12.28
N CYS A 169 1.02 -22.49 11.17
CA CYS A 169 2.41 -22.03 11.10
C CYS A 169 2.53 -20.55 10.67
N LEU A 170 1.61 -20.06 9.87
CA LEU A 170 1.63 -18.69 9.32
C LEU A 170 0.23 -18.10 9.24
N LEU A 171 0.11 -16.85 9.65
CA LEU A 171 -0.96 -15.93 9.27
C LEU A 171 -0.38 -14.89 8.32
N ASN A 172 -0.89 -14.82 7.08
CA ASN A 172 -0.47 -13.86 6.06
C ASN A 172 -1.66 -12.98 5.67
N VAL A 173 -1.63 -11.67 6.02
CA VAL A 173 -2.75 -10.75 5.86
C VAL A 173 -2.31 -9.42 5.27
N MET A 174 -3.17 -8.76 4.47
CA MET A 174 -2.94 -7.41 4.00
C MET A 174 -3.36 -6.36 5.03
N TYR A 175 -2.76 -5.18 4.95
CA TYR A 175 -3.14 -4.04 5.80
C TYR A 175 -4.39 -3.34 5.28
N ALA A 176 -4.49 -3.15 3.95
CA ALA A 176 -5.66 -2.54 3.32
C ALA A 176 -5.97 -3.11 1.93
N SER A 177 -7.25 -3.13 1.58
CA SER A 177 -7.74 -3.65 0.31
C SER A 177 -7.45 -2.68 -0.85
N ASN A 178 -6.87 -3.19 -1.92
CA ASN A 178 -6.65 -2.44 -3.15
C ASN A 178 -7.90 -2.35 -4.05
N ILE A 179 -9.03 -2.88 -3.60
CA ILE A 179 -10.34 -2.81 -4.27
C ILE A 179 -11.25 -1.81 -3.57
N SER A 180 -11.49 -2.01 -2.26
CA SER A 180 -12.46 -1.25 -1.45
C SER A 180 -11.83 -0.11 -0.65
N GLY A 181 -10.51 -0.14 -0.45
CA GLY A 181 -9.82 0.74 0.49
C GLY A 181 -9.99 0.34 1.95
N ALA A 182 -10.74 -0.71 2.26
CA ALA A 182 -10.97 -1.15 3.64
C ALA A 182 -9.65 -1.46 4.36
N ILE A 183 -9.47 -0.87 5.55
CA ILE A 183 -8.32 -1.06 6.43
C ILE A 183 -8.62 -2.21 7.38
N MET A 184 -7.76 -3.23 7.43
CA MET A 184 -7.86 -4.34 8.37
C MET A 184 -7.43 -3.91 9.77
N ASP A 185 -8.08 -4.44 10.80
CA ASP A 185 -7.70 -4.20 12.19
C ASP A 185 -6.49 -5.05 12.59
N ILE A 186 -5.31 -4.73 12.03
CA ILE A 186 -4.09 -5.50 12.27
C ILE A 186 -3.79 -5.65 13.77
N PRO A 187 -3.92 -4.60 14.61
CA PRO A 187 -3.73 -4.76 16.05
C PRO A 187 -4.65 -5.81 16.68
N ALA A 188 -5.95 -5.77 16.37
CA ALA A 188 -6.91 -6.74 16.91
C ALA A 188 -6.65 -8.15 16.37
N ILE A 189 -6.34 -8.29 15.07
CA ILE A 189 -5.99 -9.58 14.43
C ILE A 189 -4.76 -10.18 15.13
N VAL A 190 -3.68 -9.43 15.26
CA VAL A 190 -2.44 -9.89 15.91
C VAL A 190 -2.68 -10.31 17.34
N LYS A 191 -3.37 -9.47 18.12
CA LYS A 191 -3.71 -9.76 19.51
C LYS A 191 -4.51 -11.05 19.66
N LYS A 192 -5.56 -11.24 18.84
CA LYS A 192 -6.39 -12.44 18.86
C LYS A 192 -5.62 -13.67 18.38
N ALA A 193 -4.87 -13.57 17.28
CA ALA A 193 -4.05 -14.66 16.74
C ALA A 193 -3.03 -15.16 17.77
N ARG A 194 -2.32 -14.23 18.44
CA ARG A 194 -1.35 -14.56 19.50
C ARG A 194 -2.01 -15.17 20.76
N SER A 195 -3.27 -14.86 21.04
CA SER A 195 -4.00 -15.49 22.14
C SER A 195 -4.36 -16.96 21.86
N ILE A 196 -4.51 -17.33 20.58
CA ILE A 196 -4.79 -18.70 20.12
C ILE A 196 -3.48 -19.50 20.00
N LYS A 197 -2.50 -18.91 19.31
CA LYS A 197 -1.18 -19.51 19.10
C LYS A 197 -0.09 -18.49 19.34
N PRO A 198 0.54 -18.47 20.53
CA PRO A 198 1.52 -17.43 20.93
C PRO A 198 2.75 -17.34 20.04
N ASP A 199 3.18 -18.42 19.42
CA ASP A 199 4.37 -18.51 18.57
C ASP A 199 4.08 -18.49 17.07
N ILE A 200 2.81 -18.27 16.64
CA ILE A 200 2.44 -18.15 15.21
C ILE A 200 3.31 -17.11 14.50
N TYR A 201 3.73 -17.38 13.26
CA TYR A 201 4.34 -16.34 12.43
C TYR A 201 3.27 -15.49 11.75
N ILE A 202 3.49 -14.16 11.71
CA ILE A 202 2.54 -13.21 11.14
C ILE A 202 3.27 -12.31 10.15
N THR A 203 2.83 -12.33 8.88
CA THR A 203 3.31 -11.43 7.84
C THR A 203 2.19 -10.51 7.35
N VAL A 204 2.53 -9.24 7.10
CA VAL A 204 1.58 -8.20 6.71
C VAL A 204 1.97 -7.59 5.38
N ASP A 205 1.06 -7.61 4.41
CA ASP A 205 1.20 -6.84 3.16
C ASP A 205 0.70 -5.41 3.36
N ALA A 206 1.62 -4.45 3.53
CA ALA A 206 1.31 -3.05 3.69
C ALA A 206 1.41 -2.23 2.40
N VAL A 207 1.57 -2.88 1.26
CA VAL A 207 1.83 -2.23 -0.04
C VAL A 207 0.77 -1.20 -0.40
N GLN A 208 -0.49 -1.45 -0.06
CA GLN A 208 -1.57 -0.50 -0.37
C GLN A 208 -1.71 0.58 0.70
N HIS A 209 -1.54 0.26 1.97
CA HIS A 209 -1.77 1.19 3.09
C HIS A 209 -0.60 2.17 3.33
N ALA A 210 0.63 1.77 3.05
CA ALA A 210 1.83 2.55 3.37
C ALA A 210 1.82 4.02 2.90
N PRO A 211 1.26 4.39 1.72
CA PRO A 211 1.22 5.78 1.28
C PRO A 211 0.10 6.62 1.91
N HIS A 212 -0.85 6.01 2.62
CA HIS A 212 -2.11 6.66 3.02
C HIS A 212 -2.16 7.06 4.49
N ALA A 213 -1.52 6.30 5.39
CA ALA A 213 -1.61 6.55 6.83
C ALA A 213 -0.37 6.10 7.61
N VAL A 214 -0.32 6.51 8.88
CA VAL A 214 0.72 6.10 9.81
C VAL A 214 0.55 4.62 10.16
N MET A 215 1.62 3.85 10.00
CA MET A 215 1.73 2.52 10.58
C MET A 215 2.56 2.59 11.87
N ASP A 216 2.05 2.00 12.93
CA ASP A 216 2.79 1.83 14.18
C ASP A 216 2.82 0.35 14.55
N LEU A 217 3.96 -0.26 14.31
CA LEU A 217 4.18 -1.68 14.55
C LEU A 217 5.01 -1.94 15.82
N SER A 218 5.32 -0.89 16.60
CA SER A 218 6.20 -0.99 17.77
C SER A 218 5.67 -1.92 18.85
N GLU A 219 4.34 -2.00 18.98
CA GLU A 219 3.64 -2.83 19.97
C GLU A 219 2.98 -4.05 19.32
N LEU A 220 3.20 -4.26 18.02
CA LEU A 220 2.65 -5.40 17.30
C LEU A 220 3.70 -6.50 17.17
N ASP A 221 3.39 -7.66 17.71
CA ASP A 221 4.25 -8.85 17.62
C ASP A 221 4.04 -9.54 16.26
N ILE A 222 4.47 -8.88 15.17
CA ILE A 222 4.49 -9.40 13.80
C ILE A 222 5.90 -9.80 13.39
N ASP A 223 6.03 -10.60 12.35
CA ASP A 223 7.31 -11.15 11.90
C ASP A 223 7.82 -10.53 10.61
N GLY A 224 6.93 -10.09 9.75
CA GLY A 224 7.32 -9.44 8.50
C GLY A 224 6.29 -8.45 8.00
N VAL A 225 6.76 -7.37 7.39
CA VAL A 225 5.92 -6.40 6.68
C VAL A 225 6.65 -5.90 5.46
N ASN A 226 5.93 -5.75 4.35
CA ASN A 226 6.51 -5.23 3.12
C ASN A 226 5.72 -4.06 2.55
N PHE A 227 6.39 -3.25 1.73
CA PHE A 227 5.76 -2.26 0.87
C PHE A 227 6.50 -2.10 -0.46
N ALA A 228 5.84 -1.45 -1.42
CA ALA A 228 6.40 -1.14 -2.73
C ALA A 228 6.58 0.37 -2.88
N PRO A 229 7.82 0.90 -2.96
CA PRO A 229 8.05 2.34 -3.10
C PRO A 229 7.29 2.99 -4.26
N TYR A 230 7.06 2.28 -5.37
CA TYR A 230 6.32 2.84 -6.51
C TYR A 230 4.83 3.13 -6.21
N LYS A 231 4.26 2.59 -5.12
CA LYS A 231 2.95 2.98 -4.61
C LYS A 231 3.04 4.07 -3.54
N PHE A 232 4.21 4.23 -2.95
CA PHE A 232 4.52 5.28 -1.97
C PHE A 232 5.40 6.36 -2.63
N PHE A 233 4.93 6.90 -3.75
CA PHE A 233 5.47 8.05 -4.50
C PHE A 233 6.84 7.83 -5.18
N GLY A 234 7.46 6.68 -5.03
CA GLY A 234 8.77 6.35 -5.60
C GLY A 234 8.70 5.73 -7.00
N VAL A 235 9.85 5.24 -7.51
CA VAL A 235 9.96 4.57 -8.80
C VAL A 235 9.72 3.06 -8.70
N ARG A 236 9.50 2.39 -9.85
CA ARG A 236 9.31 0.93 -9.94
C ARG A 236 10.65 0.19 -9.87
N GLY A 237 10.58 -1.13 -9.71
CA GLY A 237 11.74 -2.02 -9.72
C GLY A 237 12.41 -2.19 -8.35
N PHE A 238 11.71 -1.87 -7.28
CA PHE A 238 12.20 -2.01 -5.91
C PHE A 238 11.07 -2.38 -4.94
N GLY A 239 11.32 -3.34 -4.08
CA GLY A 239 10.48 -3.72 -2.95
C GLY A 239 11.28 -3.66 -1.66
N VAL A 240 10.61 -3.41 -0.55
CA VAL A 240 11.22 -3.31 0.79
C VAL A 240 10.39 -4.09 1.78
N ALA A 241 11.05 -4.79 2.70
CA ALA A 241 10.44 -5.44 3.84
C ALA A 241 11.27 -5.21 5.11
N TRP A 242 10.59 -5.17 6.23
CA TRP A 242 11.18 -5.38 7.55
C TRP A 242 10.84 -6.80 8.02
N LEU A 243 11.81 -7.45 8.63
CA LEU A 243 11.73 -8.80 9.16
C LEU A 243 12.11 -8.80 10.63
N SER A 244 11.34 -9.44 11.49
CA SER A 244 11.67 -9.62 12.90
C SER A 244 12.99 -10.40 13.07
N ASP A 245 13.63 -10.30 14.24
CA ASP A 245 14.86 -11.03 14.50
C ASP A 245 14.65 -12.55 14.32
N ARG A 246 13.51 -13.11 14.77
CA ARG A 246 13.22 -14.54 14.63
C ARG A 246 12.92 -14.99 13.20
N LEU A 247 12.28 -14.16 12.37
CA LEU A 247 12.06 -14.50 10.95
C LEU A 247 13.36 -14.36 10.16
N SER A 248 14.13 -13.31 10.41
CA SER A 248 15.31 -12.98 9.61
C SER A 248 16.41 -14.05 9.64
N VAL A 249 16.48 -14.85 10.70
CA VAL A 249 17.49 -15.92 10.86
C VAL A 249 17.00 -17.30 10.47
N LEU A 250 15.75 -17.47 10.08
CA LEU A 250 15.27 -18.76 9.54
C LEU A 250 16.05 -19.12 8.26
N PRO A 251 16.25 -20.40 7.98
CA PRO A 251 16.89 -20.83 6.74
C PRO A 251 16.19 -20.28 5.49
N HIS A 252 16.89 -19.49 4.70
CA HIS A 252 16.40 -18.87 3.47
C HIS A 252 17.51 -18.78 2.41
N ALA A 253 17.15 -18.41 1.19
CA ALA A 253 18.11 -18.18 0.13
C ALA A 253 19.02 -16.97 0.48
N ARG A 254 20.31 -17.20 0.65
CA ARG A 254 21.32 -16.17 0.95
C ARG A 254 22.68 -16.54 0.39
N LEU A 255 23.54 -15.53 0.27
CA LEU A 255 24.96 -15.76 -0.03
C LEU A 255 25.66 -16.37 1.19
N THR A 256 26.34 -17.50 1.02
CA THR A 256 26.88 -18.34 2.11
C THR A 256 27.85 -17.62 3.05
N GLN A 257 28.53 -16.58 2.58
CA GLN A 257 29.48 -15.79 3.40
C GLN A 257 28.83 -14.58 4.09
N LYS A 258 27.55 -14.36 3.88
CA LYS A 258 26.80 -13.27 4.54
C LYS A 258 26.21 -13.77 5.88
N PRO A 259 25.97 -12.89 6.85
CA PRO A 259 25.27 -13.23 8.09
C PRO A 259 23.93 -13.91 7.85
N GLU A 260 23.45 -14.69 8.84
CA GLU A 260 22.19 -15.44 8.71
C GLU A 260 20.97 -14.54 8.49
N ASN A 261 20.99 -13.34 9.03
CA ASN A 261 19.92 -12.35 8.88
C ASN A 261 20.05 -11.45 7.64
N PHE A 262 20.95 -11.78 6.71
CA PHE A 262 21.13 -11.00 5.47
C PHE A 262 20.31 -11.62 4.33
N TRP A 263 19.35 -10.89 3.81
CA TRP A 263 18.39 -11.34 2.80
C TRP A 263 18.72 -10.90 1.37
N GLY A 264 19.75 -10.09 1.18
CA GLY A 264 20.18 -9.66 -0.14
C GLY A 264 20.92 -10.76 -0.92
N LEU A 265 20.64 -10.89 -2.20
CA LEU A 265 21.33 -11.82 -3.11
C LEU A 265 22.33 -11.13 -4.04
N GLY A 266 22.59 -9.84 -3.83
CA GLY A 266 23.50 -9.04 -4.63
C GLY A 266 24.09 -7.87 -3.86
N SER A 267 24.64 -6.90 -4.61
CA SER A 267 25.05 -5.61 -4.07
C SER A 267 23.84 -4.70 -3.88
N ASP A 268 23.91 -3.84 -2.88
CA ASP A 268 22.91 -2.81 -2.68
C ASP A 268 22.88 -1.84 -3.87
N ALA A 269 21.71 -1.24 -4.11
CA ALA A 269 21.50 -0.22 -5.12
C ALA A 269 21.25 1.15 -4.43
N PRO A 270 22.28 1.94 -4.11
CA PRO A 270 22.17 3.14 -3.27
C PRO A 270 21.12 4.14 -3.78
N ALA A 271 20.90 4.23 -5.10
CA ALA A 271 19.89 5.09 -5.70
C ALA A 271 18.46 4.72 -5.24
N GLN A 272 18.15 3.42 -5.14
CA GLN A 272 16.85 2.92 -4.70
C GLN A 272 16.61 3.20 -3.21
N TYR A 273 17.66 3.04 -2.39
CA TYR A 273 17.61 3.37 -0.97
C TYR A 273 17.44 4.88 -0.72
N ALA A 274 18.23 5.72 -1.37
CA ALA A 274 18.15 7.17 -1.22
C ALA A 274 16.78 7.75 -1.65
N MET A 275 16.12 7.12 -2.62
CA MET A 275 14.75 7.43 -3.01
C MET A 275 13.78 7.27 -1.83
N ILE A 276 13.92 6.25 -0.99
CA ILE A 276 13.08 6.06 0.21
C ILE A 276 13.25 7.24 1.17
N SER A 277 14.50 7.63 1.42
CA SER A 277 14.78 8.81 2.27
C SER A 277 14.14 10.09 1.71
N SER A 278 14.13 10.26 0.38
CA SER A 278 13.47 11.42 -0.25
C SER A 278 11.96 11.40 -0.09
N ILE A 279 11.32 10.22 -0.09
CA ILE A 279 9.90 10.07 0.20
C ILE A 279 9.61 10.48 1.65
N LEU A 280 10.44 10.00 2.59
CA LEU A 280 10.27 10.34 4.00
C LEU A 280 10.48 11.83 4.25
N ASP A 281 11.49 12.44 3.62
CA ASP A 281 11.77 13.89 3.71
C ASP A 281 10.56 14.71 3.22
N TYR A 282 9.90 14.27 2.13
CA TYR A 282 8.68 14.90 1.64
C TYR A 282 7.56 14.84 2.69
N VAL A 283 7.28 13.68 3.27
CA VAL A 283 6.24 13.55 4.29
C VAL A 283 6.57 14.40 5.53
N CYS A 284 7.80 14.33 6.03
CA CYS A 284 8.27 15.14 7.17
C CYS A 284 8.18 16.65 6.90
N SER A 285 8.23 17.08 5.64
CA SER A 285 8.12 18.48 5.29
C SER A 285 6.78 19.11 5.67
N PHE A 286 5.72 18.30 5.86
CA PHE A 286 4.40 18.76 6.30
C PHE A 286 4.28 18.92 7.81
N ALA A 287 5.23 18.40 8.62
CA ALA A 287 5.22 18.61 10.07
C ALA A 287 5.39 20.11 10.41
N ASP A 288 4.64 20.60 11.39
CA ASP A 288 4.82 21.95 11.94
C ASP A 288 6.01 21.96 12.92
N ASN A 289 6.18 20.90 13.71
CA ASN A 289 7.29 20.74 14.63
C ASN A 289 8.59 20.36 13.90
N LYS A 290 9.35 21.37 13.46
CA LYS A 290 10.65 21.17 12.80
C LYS A 290 11.77 20.67 13.71
N ASN A 291 11.59 20.71 15.03
CA ASN A 291 12.56 20.26 16.03
C ASN A 291 12.26 18.85 16.57
N GLY A 292 11.18 18.22 16.13
CA GLY A 292 10.84 16.85 16.50
C GLY A 292 11.82 15.83 15.93
N THR A 293 11.83 14.63 16.51
CA THR A 293 12.54 13.48 15.93
C THR A 293 11.99 13.18 14.53
N ARG A 294 12.75 12.43 13.73
CA ARG A 294 12.33 12.04 12.38
C ARG A 294 11.00 11.26 12.38
N ARG A 295 10.77 10.40 13.39
CA ARG A 295 9.49 9.70 13.56
C ARG A 295 8.36 10.66 13.90
N GLU A 296 8.54 11.59 14.82
CA GLU A 296 7.52 12.58 15.17
C GLU A 296 7.14 13.44 13.96
N GLN A 297 8.11 13.91 13.19
CA GLN A 297 7.87 14.67 11.96
C GLN A 297 7.13 13.82 10.91
N PHE A 298 7.52 12.56 10.75
CA PHE A 298 6.83 11.64 9.85
C PHE A 298 5.37 11.42 10.26
N VAL A 299 5.12 11.15 11.53
CA VAL A 299 3.76 10.94 12.06
C VAL A 299 2.90 12.18 11.87
N GLU A 300 3.42 13.35 12.22
CA GLU A 300 2.68 14.60 12.06
C GLU A 300 2.38 14.89 10.58
N GLY A 301 3.37 14.74 9.70
CA GLY A 301 3.21 14.94 8.27
C GLY A 301 2.20 13.95 7.67
N MET A 302 2.37 12.66 7.96
CA MET A 302 1.47 11.62 7.44
C MET A 302 0.03 11.82 7.93
N ASN A 303 -0.18 12.19 9.20
CA ASN A 303 -1.52 12.50 9.73
C ASN A 303 -2.19 13.66 8.99
N LYS A 304 -1.44 14.69 8.56
CA LYS A 304 -2.00 15.77 7.72
C LYS A 304 -2.42 15.24 6.35
N LEU A 305 -1.60 14.39 5.72
CA LEU A 305 -1.91 13.79 4.42
C LEU A 305 -3.12 12.85 4.51
N GLU A 306 -3.19 12.02 5.54
CA GLU A 306 -4.34 11.14 5.81
C GLU A 306 -5.63 11.94 6.04
N LEU A 307 -5.57 13.05 6.79
CA LEU A 307 -6.74 13.91 7.02
C LEU A 307 -7.20 14.60 5.72
N GLN A 308 -6.28 14.98 4.86
CA GLN A 308 -6.59 15.49 3.52
C GLN A 308 -7.29 14.41 2.69
N GLU A 309 -6.76 13.21 2.63
CA GLU A 309 -7.35 12.11 1.87
C GLU A 309 -8.74 11.71 2.38
N ARG A 310 -8.92 11.68 3.70
CA ARG A 310 -10.23 11.43 4.31
C ARG A 310 -11.24 12.53 3.99
N ALA A 311 -10.80 13.80 3.91
CA ALA A 311 -11.67 14.90 3.48
C ALA A 311 -12.06 14.74 2.00
N LEU A 312 -11.11 14.41 1.12
CA LEU A 312 -11.43 14.11 -0.29
C LEU A 312 -12.41 12.95 -0.41
N LEU A 313 -12.20 11.86 0.34
CA LEU A 313 -13.12 10.72 0.38
C LEU A 313 -14.53 11.15 0.80
N HIS A 314 -14.64 11.98 1.84
CA HIS A 314 -15.91 12.53 2.28
C HIS A 314 -16.59 13.34 1.16
N TYR A 315 -15.89 14.26 0.53
CA TYR A 315 -16.45 15.08 -0.55
C TYR A 315 -16.78 14.25 -1.81
N MET A 316 -16.02 13.22 -2.12
CA MET A 316 -16.36 12.30 -3.21
C MET A 316 -17.65 11.54 -2.93
N LEU A 317 -17.91 11.14 -1.68
CA LEU A 317 -19.10 10.39 -1.29
C LEU A 317 -20.33 11.28 -1.13
N GLU A 318 -20.19 12.43 -0.45
CA GLU A 318 -21.31 13.30 -0.08
C GLU A 318 -21.52 14.49 -1.04
N GLY A 319 -20.47 14.88 -1.79
CA GLY A 319 -20.49 16.04 -2.68
C GLY A 319 -19.98 17.31 -2.04
N THR A 320 -20.09 18.39 -2.80
CA THR A 320 -19.77 19.76 -2.38
C THR A 320 -21.05 20.62 -2.48
N ALA A 321 -20.93 21.92 -2.21
CA ALA A 321 -22.06 22.83 -2.45
C ALA A 321 -22.47 22.93 -3.93
N ASN A 322 -21.58 22.51 -4.84
CA ASN A 322 -21.74 22.70 -6.29
C ASN A 322 -22.18 21.42 -7.04
N VAL A 323 -21.93 20.23 -6.46
CA VAL A 323 -22.15 18.95 -7.14
C VAL A 323 -22.46 17.87 -6.12
N PRO A 324 -23.46 16.98 -6.39
CA PRO A 324 -23.75 15.84 -5.51
C PRO A 324 -22.61 14.83 -5.52
N GLY A 325 -22.39 14.16 -4.38
CA GLY A 325 -21.44 13.07 -4.25
C GLY A 325 -21.95 11.76 -4.84
N LEU A 326 -21.06 10.78 -4.91
CA LEU A 326 -21.33 9.47 -5.50
C LEU A 326 -22.56 8.76 -4.90
N ARG A 327 -22.82 8.94 -3.59
CA ARG A 327 -24.00 8.39 -2.90
C ARG A 327 -25.33 9.01 -3.36
N HIS A 328 -25.28 10.17 -3.99
CA HIS A 328 -26.42 11.01 -4.35
C HIS A 328 -26.59 11.18 -5.88
N ILE A 329 -25.74 10.50 -6.67
CA ILE A 329 -25.85 10.47 -8.12
C ILE A 329 -26.69 9.24 -8.52
N GLU A 330 -27.90 9.48 -9.04
CA GLU A 330 -28.77 8.41 -9.55
C GLU A 330 -28.06 7.61 -10.67
N GLY A 331 -28.18 6.28 -10.64
CA GLY A 331 -27.49 5.39 -11.58
C GLY A 331 -26.04 5.06 -11.23
N VAL A 332 -25.55 5.52 -10.07
CA VAL A 332 -24.23 5.15 -9.53
C VAL A 332 -24.39 4.32 -8.27
N THR A 333 -23.68 3.22 -8.19
CA THR A 333 -23.55 2.40 -6.97
C THR A 333 -22.15 2.53 -6.40
N VAL A 334 -22.04 2.87 -5.11
CA VAL A 334 -20.79 2.77 -4.35
C VAL A 334 -20.75 1.41 -3.68
N TYR A 335 -19.81 0.57 -4.07
CA TYR A 335 -19.63 -0.76 -3.48
C TYR A 335 -18.79 -0.69 -2.19
N ASN A 336 -19.01 -1.64 -1.28
CA ASN A 336 -18.28 -1.76 -0.02
C ASN A 336 -18.24 -0.41 0.75
N ASP A 337 -19.39 0.23 0.83
CA ASP A 337 -19.52 1.60 1.32
C ASP A 337 -19.56 1.67 2.85
N ASN A 338 -18.43 1.40 3.49
CA ASN A 338 -18.29 1.52 4.94
C ASN A 338 -18.56 2.98 5.37
N PRO A 339 -19.53 3.22 6.29
CA PRO A 339 -19.84 4.56 6.76
C PRO A 339 -18.76 5.19 7.64
N ASP A 340 -17.87 4.38 8.20
CA ASP A 340 -16.71 4.86 8.97
C ASP A 340 -15.50 5.13 8.06
N LEU A 341 -15.32 6.40 7.70
CA LEU A 341 -14.23 6.82 6.82
C LEU A 341 -12.84 6.68 7.47
N THR A 342 -12.74 6.44 8.78
CA THR A 342 -11.46 6.16 9.45
C THR A 342 -10.98 4.73 9.22
N ARG A 343 -11.84 3.89 8.67
CA ARG A 343 -11.56 2.49 8.33
C ARG A 343 -11.33 2.29 6.83
N ARG A 344 -11.07 3.36 6.08
CA ARG A 344 -10.88 3.35 4.62
C ARG A 344 -9.71 4.23 4.20
N ASP A 345 -8.84 3.70 3.36
CA ASP A 345 -7.94 4.49 2.53
C ASP A 345 -8.72 5.16 1.38
N LEU A 346 -8.14 6.15 0.72
CA LEU A 346 -8.77 6.89 -0.38
C LEU A 346 -8.85 6.04 -1.66
N ILE A 347 -9.62 4.97 -1.59
CA ILE A 347 -9.93 4.06 -2.71
C ILE A 347 -11.41 3.79 -2.70
N LEU A 348 -12.03 3.97 -3.88
CA LEU A 348 -13.45 3.78 -4.10
C LEU A 348 -13.68 2.73 -5.19
N ALA A 349 -14.68 1.89 -4.98
CA ALA A 349 -15.22 0.95 -5.95
C ALA A 349 -16.62 1.41 -6.34
N ILE A 350 -16.84 1.76 -7.61
CA ILE A 350 -18.14 2.20 -8.08
C ILE A 350 -18.62 1.40 -9.29
N GLY A 351 -19.93 1.40 -9.50
CA GLY A 351 -20.61 0.86 -10.68
C GLY A 351 -21.60 1.84 -11.26
N PHE A 352 -22.03 1.56 -12.49
CA PHE A 352 -23.05 2.31 -13.22
C PHE A 352 -24.17 1.36 -13.66
N ASP A 353 -25.42 1.84 -13.66
CA ASP A 353 -26.55 1.05 -14.12
C ASP A 353 -26.55 0.86 -15.64
N ASN A 354 -26.03 1.85 -16.39
CA ASN A 354 -26.06 1.94 -17.85
C ASN A 354 -24.74 1.59 -18.55
N LEU A 355 -23.62 1.50 -17.81
CA LEU A 355 -22.29 1.25 -18.39
C LEU A 355 -21.59 0.10 -17.68
N THR A 356 -20.92 -0.76 -18.43
CA THR A 356 -19.95 -1.69 -17.85
C THR A 356 -18.74 -0.93 -17.29
N PRO A 357 -17.98 -1.49 -16.34
CA PRO A 357 -16.76 -0.84 -15.81
C PRO A 357 -15.79 -0.41 -16.90
N THR A 358 -15.58 -1.25 -17.92
CA THR A 358 -14.67 -0.96 -19.04
C THR A 358 -15.20 0.19 -19.92
N GLN A 359 -16.52 0.24 -20.19
CA GLN A 359 -17.11 1.36 -20.91
C GLN A 359 -17.00 2.67 -20.13
N ALA A 360 -17.35 2.64 -18.83
CA ALA A 360 -17.24 3.82 -17.97
C ALA A 360 -15.80 4.34 -17.90
N THR A 361 -14.82 3.45 -17.72
CA THR A 361 -13.39 3.83 -17.71
C THR A 361 -12.97 4.48 -19.03
N ALA A 362 -13.40 3.95 -20.18
CA ALA A 362 -13.12 4.54 -21.49
C ALA A 362 -13.74 5.94 -21.64
N GLU A 363 -14.95 6.15 -21.10
CA GLU A 363 -15.62 7.45 -21.13
C GLU A 363 -14.97 8.48 -20.22
N TYR A 364 -14.47 8.06 -19.03
CA TYR A 364 -13.66 8.93 -18.18
C TYR A 364 -12.36 9.37 -18.89
N VAL A 365 -11.64 8.44 -19.52
CA VAL A 365 -10.40 8.75 -20.25
C VAL A 365 -10.64 9.75 -21.38
N LYS A 366 -11.73 9.64 -22.13
CA LYS A 366 -12.11 10.63 -23.18
C LYS A 366 -12.30 12.04 -22.62
N ARG A 367 -12.61 12.17 -21.31
CA ARG A 367 -12.81 13.43 -20.60
C ARG A 367 -11.63 13.83 -19.74
N GLY A 368 -10.46 13.19 -19.97
CA GLY A 368 -9.22 13.53 -19.28
C GLY A 368 -9.11 12.99 -17.84
N ILE A 369 -9.96 12.05 -17.43
CA ILE A 369 -9.91 11.44 -16.11
C ILE A 369 -9.42 10.00 -16.22
N VAL A 370 -8.34 9.68 -15.51
CA VAL A 370 -7.74 8.34 -15.49
C VAL A 370 -8.21 7.59 -14.25
N VAL A 371 -9.02 6.58 -14.44
CA VAL A 371 -9.47 5.60 -13.44
C VAL A 371 -9.20 4.19 -13.99
N PHE A 372 -9.53 3.13 -13.25
CA PHE A 372 -9.22 1.78 -13.69
C PHE A 372 -10.41 0.82 -13.54
N ASP A 373 -10.72 0.06 -14.58
CA ASP A 373 -11.68 -1.03 -14.49
C ASP A 373 -11.04 -2.28 -13.88
N ARG A 374 -11.66 -2.80 -12.83
CA ARG A 374 -11.35 -4.08 -12.25
C ARG A 374 -12.46 -5.05 -12.67
N VAL A 375 -12.12 -6.08 -13.41
CA VAL A 375 -13.07 -7.04 -13.98
C VAL A 375 -12.70 -8.47 -13.61
N ASP A 376 -13.69 -9.36 -13.56
CA ASP A 376 -13.52 -10.76 -13.15
C ASP A 376 -12.80 -11.64 -14.20
N THR A 377 -12.58 -11.11 -15.40
CA THR A 377 -11.70 -11.72 -16.39
C THR A 377 -10.21 -11.48 -16.14
N SER A 378 -9.87 -10.61 -15.18
CA SER A 378 -8.49 -10.35 -14.79
C SER A 378 -8.06 -11.26 -13.65
N LEU A 379 -6.94 -11.97 -13.81
CA LEU A 379 -6.33 -12.81 -12.78
C LEU A 379 -6.00 -12.05 -11.48
N TYR A 380 -5.78 -10.74 -11.58
CA TYR A 380 -5.51 -9.88 -10.41
C TYR A 380 -6.76 -9.45 -9.65
N SER A 381 -7.97 -9.73 -10.14
CA SER A 381 -9.21 -9.21 -9.57
C SER A 381 -10.26 -10.27 -9.30
N VAL A 382 -10.27 -11.34 -10.09
CA VAL A 382 -11.37 -12.33 -10.13
C VAL A 382 -11.75 -12.84 -8.74
N ARG A 383 -10.80 -13.30 -7.96
CA ARG A 383 -11.04 -13.85 -6.62
C ARG A 383 -11.67 -12.81 -5.68
N MET A 384 -11.08 -11.61 -5.63
CA MET A 384 -11.56 -10.51 -4.79
C MET A 384 -12.96 -10.04 -5.20
N LEU A 385 -13.21 -9.85 -6.51
CA LEU A 385 -14.52 -9.43 -7.01
C LEU A 385 -15.60 -10.48 -6.75
N HIS A 386 -15.30 -11.76 -6.99
CA HIS A 386 -16.23 -12.85 -6.71
C HIS A 386 -16.57 -12.96 -5.22
N SER A 387 -15.63 -12.67 -4.32
CA SER A 387 -15.91 -12.66 -2.88
C SER A 387 -16.92 -11.58 -2.47
N PHE A 388 -17.04 -10.53 -3.27
CA PHE A 388 -18.06 -9.49 -3.11
C PHE A 388 -19.31 -9.72 -4.00
N GLY A 389 -19.40 -10.84 -4.72
CA GLY A 389 -20.48 -11.10 -5.67
C GLY A 389 -20.48 -10.17 -6.89
N LEU A 390 -19.35 -9.55 -7.21
CA LEU A 390 -19.21 -8.57 -8.28
C LEU A 390 -18.52 -9.17 -9.52
N LYS A 391 -18.91 -8.71 -10.71
CA LYS A 391 -18.24 -9.01 -11.96
C LYS A 391 -17.24 -7.94 -12.39
N GLY A 392 -17.38 -6.75 -11.84
CA GLY A 392 -16.46 -5.65 -12.11
C GLY A 392 -16.86 -4.37 -11.41
N ILE A 393 -15.89 -3.48 -11.31
CA ILE A 393 -16.01 -2.14 -10.72
C ILE A 393 -15.15 -1.14 -11.50
N VAL A 394 -15.47 0.13 -11.40
CA VAL A 394 -14.50 1.21 -11.66
C VAL A 394 -13.83 1.55 -10.34
N ARG A 395 -12.51 1.37 -10.27
CA ARG A 395 -11.70 1.78 -9.12
C ARG A 395 -11.22 3.20 -9.29
N VAL A 396 -11.45 4.02 -8.27
CA VAL A 396 -11.08 5.43 -8.23
C VAL A 396 -10.20 5.67 -7.01
N SER A 397 -8.97 6.11 -7.23
CA SER A 397 -7.96 6.24 -6.17
C SER A 397 -7.14 7.52 -6.33
N PRO A 398 -7.66 8.67 -5.88
CA PRO A 398 -6.88 9.90 -5.74
C PRO A 398 -5.76 9.77 -4.69
N LEU A 399 -5.00 10.84 -4.50
CA LEU A 399 -4.02 11.02 -3.41
C LEU A 399 -4.21 12.39 -2.77
N HIS A 400 -3.53 12.61 -1.66
CA HIS A 400 -3.52 13.88 -0.92
C HIS A 400 -3.14 15.12 -1.75
N CYS A 401 -2.45 14.95 -2.87
CA CYS A 401 -2.07 16.05 -3.77
C CYS A 401 -3.20 16.50 -4.71
N HIS A 402 -4.36 15.83 -4.71
CA HIS A 402 -5.55 16.29 -5.41
C HIS A 402 -6.34 17.28 -4.52
N ASN A 403 -7.10 18.17 -5.18
CA ASN A 403 -7.89 19.20 -4.50
C ASN A 403 -9.39 19.01 -4.76
N LEU A 404 -10.21 19.95 -4.25
CA LEU A 404 -11.66 19.90 -4.45
C LEU A 404 -12.07 20.14 -5.90
N ASP A 405 -11.32 20.91 -6.67
CA ASP A 405 -11.64 21.15 -8.09
C ASP A 405 -11.50 19.86 -8.90
N ASP A 406 -10.48 19.03 -8.58
CA ASP A 406 -10.30 17.72 -9.18
C ASP A 406 -11.49 16.80 -8.83
N VAL A 407 -11.96 16.82 -7.56
CA VAL A 407 -13.13 16.07 -7.09
C VAL A 407 -14.42 16.53 -7.76
N GLU A 408 -14.68 17.84 -7.81
CA GLU A 408 -15.88 18.38 -8.46
C GLU A 408 -15.92 18.06 -9.95
N THR A 409 -14.77 18.14 -10.64
CA THR A 409 -14.67 17.77 -12.06
C THR A 409 -14.98 16.30 -12.25
N TYR A 410 -14.43 15.41 -11.41
CA TYR A 410 -14.73 13.99 -11.45
C TYR A 410 -16.22 13.71 -11.20
N LEU A 411 -16.85 14.33 -10.21
CA LEU A 411 -18.27 14.15 -9.89
C LEU A 411 -19.19 14.65 -11.01
N LYS A 412 -18.88 15.80 -11.62
CA LYS A 412 -19.62 16.34 -12.78
C LYS A 412 -19.57 15.35 -13.97
N VAL A 413 -18.39 14.85 -14.30
CA VAL A 413 -18.22 13.84 -15.34
C VAL A 413 -18.98 12.56 -14.97
N THR A 414 -18.93 12.12 -13.73
CA THR A 414 -19.70 10.94 -13.27
C THR A 414 -21.21 11.12 -13.52
N GLN A 415 -21.77 12.29 -13.22
CA GLN A 415 -23.19 12.61 -13.53
C GLN A 415 -23.48 12.61 -15.03
N GLU A 416 -22.56 13.06 -15.89
CA GLU A 416 -22.73 13.00 -17.32
C GLU A 416 -22.79 11.55 -17.81
N LEU A 417 -21.95 10.66 -17.26
CA LEU A 417 -21.87 9.26 -17.66
C LEU A 417 -23.17 8.49 -17.36
N THR A 418 -23.91 8.85 -16.32
CA THR A 418 -25.21 8.20 -16.03
C THR A 418 -26.30 8.51 -17.09
N LYS A 419 -26.06 9.46 -17.99
CA LYS A 419 -27.02 9.88 -19.02
C LYS A 419 -26.69 9.34 -20.41
N LEU A 420 -25.61 8.58 -20.57
CA LEU A 420 -25.23 7.93 -21.82
C LEU A 420 -26.06 6.67 -22.06
#